data_82f70c1b58670320c73820eefbeb965c
#
_entry.id   82f70c1b58670320c73820eefbeb965c
#
_cell.length_a   1.000
_cell.length_b   1.000
_cell.length_c   1.000
_cell.angle_alpha   90.00
_cell.angle_beta   90.00
_cell.angle_gamma   90.00
#
_symmetry.space_group_name_H-M   'P 1'
#
loop_
_entity.id
_entity.type
_entity.pdbx_description
1 polymer ?
#
loop_
_entity_poly.entity_id
_entity_poly.type
_entity_poly.pdbx_seq_one_letter_code
_entity_poly.pdbx_strand_id
1 'polypeptide(L)'
;MPRASASRELLASREDVWSFVAEPHHFADWWPGVAAVRPDRRGLAEGARWEVQSPDRPTLFRRATSSGMLLVRVVRAPEVFAWTLTGDHIDAELRLEPRGDDRTVAVLELEAPWLFGFSRALPRRALTRLYALCQTAAGL
;
A
#
# COMPACT_ATOMS: atom_id res chain seq x y z
N MET A 1 -3.13 -15.39 -12.88
CA MET A 1 -2.95 -15.46 -11.42
C MET A 1 -4.14 -14.86 -10.69
N PRO A 2 -4.47 -15.35 -9.50
CA PRO A 2 -5.59 -14.78 -8.74
C PRO A 2 -5.39 -13.29 -8.47
N ARG A 3 -6.48 -12.55 -8.58
CA ARG A 3 -6.49 -11.12 -8.35
C ARG A 3 -7.55 -10.76 -7.33
N ALA A 4 -7.27 -9.71 -6.56
CA ALA A 4 -8.23 -9.10 -5.68
C ALA A 4 -8.15 -7.60 -5.87
N SER A 5 -9.29 -6.92 -5.86
CA SER A 5 -9.30 -5.48 -6.00
C SER A 5 -10.36 -4.86 -5.12
N ALA A 6 -10.15 -3.61 -4.78
CA ALA A 6 -11.11 -2.80 -4.06
C ALA A 6 -10.98 -1.36 -4.51
N SER A 7 -12.04 -0.60 -4.35
CA SER A 7 -12.01 0.83 -4.59
C SER A 7 -12.71 1.55 -3.46
N ARG A 8 -12.28 2.78 -3.20
CA ARG A 8 -12.88 3.59 -2.15
C ARG A 8 -12.68 5.06 -2.46
N GLU A 9 -13.72 5.85 -2.23
CA GLU A 9 -13.61 7.30 -2.32
C GLU A 9 -12.96 7.83 -1.04
N LEU A 10 -11.90 8.62 -1.22
CA LEU A 10 -11.17 9.26 -0.15
C LEU A 10 -11.55 10.75 -0.10
N LEU A 11 -11.63 11.29 1.11
CA LEU A 11 -12.06 12.66 1.35
C LEU A 11 -10.89 13.63 1.29
N ALA A 12 -10.10 13.54 0.24
CA ALA A 12 -8.93 14.39 0.04
C ALA A 12 -8.64 14.49 -1.45
N SER A 13 -7.96 15.54 -1.87
CA SER A 13 -7.53 15.69 -3.26
C SER A 13 -6.52 14.62 -3.62
N ARG A 14 -6.41 14.33 -4.92
CA ARG A 14 -5.45 13.35 -5.41
C ARG A 14 -4.02 13.71 -5.01
N GLU A 15 -3.69 14.98 -5.07
CA GLU A 15 -2.37 15.47 -4.70
C GLU A 15 -2.07 15.26 -3.23
N ASP A 16 -3.05 15.49 -2.36
CA ASP A 16 -2.88 15.27 -0.92
C ASP A 16 -2.75 13.78 -0.60
N VAL A 17 -3.57 12.94 -1.22
CA VAL A 17 -3.45 11.48 -1.06
C VAL A 17 -2.08 11.03 -1.53
N TRP A 18 -1.64 11.51 -2.69
CA TRP A 18 -0.34 11.14 -3.23
C TRP A 18 0.79 11.55 -2.29
N SER A 19 0.74 12.77 -1.76
CA SER A 19 1.76 13.24 -0.82
C SER A 19 1.88 12.35 0.40
N PHE A 20 0.77 11.77 0.85
CA PHE A 20 0.78 10.84 1.97
C PHE A 20 1.38 9.50 1.56
N VAL A 21 0.90 8.90 0.46
CA VAL A 21 1.38 7.57 0.05
C VAL A 21 2.79 7.60 -0.49
N ALA A 22 3.24 8.76 -0.98
CA ALA A 22 4.58 8.91 -1.51
C ALA A 22 5.66 8.89 -0.44
N GLU A 23 5.30 9.12 0.82
CA GLU A 23 6.25 9.03 1.92
C GLU A 23 6.41 7.56 2.33
N PRO A 24 7.61 6.96 2.11
CA PRO A 24 7.78 5.53 2.38
C PRO A 24 7.42 5.11 3.80
N HIS A 25 7.71 5.95 4.78
CA HIS A 25 7.43 5.62 6.19
C HIS A 25 5.94 5.50 6.49
N HIS A 26 5.08 6.11 5.68
CA HIS A 26 3.62 5.99 5.84
C HIS A 26 3.08 4.64 5.39
N PHE A 27 3.85 3.87 4.62
CA PHE A 27 3.37 2.59 4.09
C PHE A 27 2.89 1.67 5.21
N ALA A 28 3.62 1.62 6.32
CA ALA A 28 3.24 0.81 7.47
C ALA A 28 1.93 1.26 8.11
N ASP A 29 1.55 2.51 7.92
CA ASP A 29 0.34 3.05 8.53
C ASP A 29 -0.92 2.59 7.81
N TRP A 30 -0.85 2.35 6.50
CA TRP A 30 -2.04 1.97 5.74
C TRP A 30 -1.98 0.55 5.18
N TRP A 31 -0.82 -0.05 5.06
CA TRP A 31 -0.72 -1.43 4.55
C TRP A 31 -0.75 -2.42 5.72
N PRO A 32 -1.78 -3.32 5.76
CA PRO A 32 -1.87 -4.31 6.83
C PRO A 32 -0.68 -5.28 6.82
N GLY A 33 -0.18 -5.60 8.01
CA GLY A 33 0.88 -6.60 8.14
C GLY A 33 2.29 -6.06 8.00
N VAL A 34 2.45 -4.74 7.93
CA VAL A 34 3.77 -4.10 7.89
C VAL A 34 3.93 -3.23 9.12
N ALA A 35 5.01 -3.44 9.87
CA ALA A 35 5.31 -2.65 11.06
C ALA A 35 6.16 -1.43 10.74
N ALA A 36 7.10 -1.58 9.84
CA ALA A 36 8.02 -0.51 9.49
C ALA A 36 8.59 -0.74 8.10
N VAL A 37 9.00 0.34 7.47
CA VAL A 37 9.66 0.32 6.17
C VAL A 37 10.95 1.11 6.29
N ARG A 38 12.00 0.57 5.71
CA ARG A 38 13.28 1.23 5.63
C ARG A 38 13.60 1.50 4.16
N PRO A 39 13.31 2.71 3.67
CA PRO A 39 13.54 3.01 2.26
C PRO A 39 15.03 3.15 1.96
N ASP A 40 15.38 2.97 0.69
CA ASP A 40 16.71 3.28 0.20
C ASP A 40 16.81 4.78 -0.14
N ARG A 41 17.95 5.19 -0.71
CA ARG A 41 18.18 6.60 -1.03
C ARG A 41 17.25 7.16 -2.10
N ARG A 42 16.62 6.28 -2.89
CA ARG A 42 15.74 6.70 -3.98
C ARG A 42 14.36 7.10 -3.49
N GLY A 43 13.97 6.63 -2.28
CA GLY A 43 12.63 6.89 -1.77
C GLY A 43 11.56 6.31 -2.67
N LEU A 44 10.58 7.10 -3.10
CA LEU A 44 9.55 6.65 -4.04
C LEU A 44 9.99 6.99 -5.46
N ALA A 45 10.76 6.08 -6.04
CA ALA A 45 11.22 6.16 -7.43
C ALA A 45 11.26 4.76 -8.03
N GLU A 46 11.06 4.67 -9.33
CA GLU A 46 11.11 3.38 -10.02
C GLU A 46 12.47 2.73 -9.83
N GLY A 47 12.46 1.45 -9.47
CA GLY A 47 13.66 0.69 -9.17
C GLY A 47 14.11 0.76 -7.73
N ALA A 48 13.46 1.57 -6.89
CA ALA A 48 13.79 1.66 -5.48
C ALA A 48 13.47 0.37 -4.75
N ARG A 49 14.20 0.11 -3.68
CA ARG A 49 14.02 -1.08 -2.84
C ARG A 49 13.86 -0.63 -1.40
N TRP A 50 12.76 -1.01 -0.80
CA TRP A 50 12.51 -0.71 0.60
C TRP A 50 12.55 -2.01 1.39
N GLU A 51 13.26 -1.98 2.51
CA GLU A 51 13.23 -3.11 3.44
C GLU A 51 11.94 -3.04 4.24
N VAL A 52 11.19 -4.16 4.27
CA VAL A 52 9.89 -4.24 4.94
C VAL A 52 10.03 -5.13 6.16
N GLN A 53 9.57 -4.63 7.30
CA GLN A 53 9.58 -5.37 8.55
C GLN A 53 8.14 -5.70 8.96
N SER A 54 7.93 -6.95 9.31
CA SER A 54 6.67 -7.44 9.82
C SER A 54 6.51 -7.09 11.29
N PRO A 55 5.27 -6.88 11.78
CA PRO A 55 5.07 -6.44 13.16
C PRO A 55 5.35 -7.49 14.20
N ASP A 56 5.74 -8.70 13.84
CA ASP A 56 5.53 -9.75 14.73
C ASP A 56 6.65 -10.41 15.38
N ARG A 57 6.30 -10.75 16.58
CA ARG A 57 6.91 -11.85 17.30
C ARG A 57 6.72 -13.13 16.49
N PRO A 58 7.79 -13.91 16.27
CA PRO A 58 7.64 -15.23 15.65
C PRO A 58 6.70 -16.07 16.49
N THR A 59 5.57 -16.45 15.93
CA THR A 59 4.72 -17.45 16.52
C THR A 59 5.06 -18.80 15.91
N LEU A 60 4.62 -19.87 16.56
CA LEU A 60 4.83 -21.22 16.06
C LEU A 60 4.30 -21.44 14.64
N PHE A 61 3.39 -20.58 14.19
CA PHE A 61 2.74 -20.71 12.89
C PHE A 61 3.20 -19.66 11.89
N ARG A 62 3.94 -18.67 12.34
CA ARG A 62 4.51 -17.63 11.48
C ARG A 62 6.01 -17.66 11.59
N ARG A 63 6.64 -17.93 10.49
CA ARG A 63 8.08 -17.82 10.44
C ARG A 63 8.45 -16.33 10.55
N ALA A 64 9.57 -16.07 11.20
CA ALA A 64 10.15 -14.73 11.28
C ALA A 64 10.56 -14.18 9.91
N THR A 65 10.13 -14.81 8.84
CA THR A 65 10.54 -14.55 7.46
C THR A 65 9.60 -13.64 6.70
N SER A 66 8.67 -13.01 7.37
CA SER A 66 7.85 -12.02 6.72
C SER A 66 8.58 -10.68 6.52
N SER A 67 9.85 -10.61 6.84
CA SER A 67 10.70 -9.53 6.40
C SER A 67 11.07 -9.79 4.94
N GLY A 68 10.69 -8.88 4.08
CA GLY A 68 10.99 -8.97 2.66
C GLY A 68 11.39 -7.61 2.16
N MET A 69 11.38 -7.49 0.85
CA MET A 69 11.63 -6.23 0.17
C MET A 69 10.38 -5.75 -0.53
N LEU A 70 10.19 -4.45 -0.56
CA LEU A 70 9.23 -3.81 -1.45
C LEU A 70 10.03 -3.27 -2.62
N LEU A 71 9.70 -3.72 -3.81
CA LEU A 71 10.34 -3.24 -5.04
C LEU A 71 9.39 -2.28 -5.73
N VAL A 72 9.81 -1.04 -5.92
CA VAL A 72 8.99 -0.04 -6.59
C VAL A 72 9.10 -0.24 -8.10
N ARG A 73 7.99 -0.58 -8.74
CA ARG A 73 7.97 -0.88 -10.19
C ARG A 73 7.54 0.29 -11.04
N VAL A 74 6.48 0.99 -10.64
CA VAL A 74 5.93 2.10 -11.41
C VAL A 74 5.62 3.25 -10.47
N VAL A 75 6.03 4.44 -10.86
CA VAL A 75 5.67 5.68 -10.18
C VAL A 75 5.25 6.69 -11.22
N ARG A 76 3.98 7.07 -11.21
CA ARG A 76 3.43 8.16 -12.02
C ARG A 76 2.68 9.10 -11.10
N ALA A 77 3.36 10.07 -10.58
CA ALA A 77 2.76 11.02 -9.67
C ALA A 77 1.76 11.91 -10.42
N PRO A 78 0.59 12.18 -9.88
CA PRO A 78 0.02 11.64 -8.64
C PRO A 78 -0.99 10.51 -8.89
N GLU A 79 -0.79 9.68 -9.90
CA GLU A 79 -1.80 8.75 -10.42
C GLU A 79 -1.59 7.30 -10.02
N VAL A 80 -0.36 6.78 -10.17
CA VAL A 80 -0.10 5.35 -10.07
C VAL A 80 1.15 5.06 -9.25
N PHE A 81 1.01 4.11 -8.34
CA PHE A 81 2.11 3.54 -7.60
C PHE A 81 1.95 2.01 -7.64
N ALA A 82 2.91 1.33 -8.25
CA ALA A 82 2.91 -0.12 -8.33
C ALA A 82 4.18 -0.68 -7.72
N TRP A 83 4.03 -1.78 -6.99
CA TRP A 83 5.15 -2.38 -6.26
C TRP A 83 4.97 -3.89 -6.16
N THR A 84 6.05 -4.56 -5.76
CA THR A 84 6.06 -5.97 -5.44
C THR A 84 6.57 -6.16 -4.01
N LEU A 85 5.84 -6.94 -3.22
CA LEU A 85 6.29 -7.38 -1.91
C LEU A 85 6.87 -8.79 -2.07
N THR A 86 8.19 -8.90 -1.97
CA THR A 86 8.87 -10.17 -2.28
C THR A 86 8.59 -11.26 -1.26
N GLY A 87 8.48 -10.90 0.02
CA GLY A 87 8.23 -11.87 1.07
C GLY A 87 6.88 -12.57 0.93
N ASP A 88 5.88 -11.84 0.48
CA ASP A 88 4.52 -12.34 0.33
C ASP A 88 4.17 -12.70 -1.11
N HIS A 89 5.06 -12.45 -2.05
CA HIS A 89 4.82 -12.68 -3.48
C HIS A 89 3.58 -11.94 -3.99
N ILE A 90 3.43 -10.69 -3.56
CA ILE A 90 2.30 -9.85 -3.97
C ILE A 90 2.77 -8.79 -4.94
N ASP A 91 2.08 -8.70 -6.08
CA ASP A 91 2.16 -7.55 -6.97
C ASP A 91 0.97 -6.65 -6.69
N ALA A 92 1.21 -5.38 -6.47
CA ALA A 92 0.17 -4.43 -6.10
C ALA A 92 0.24 -3.19 -6.97
N GLU A 93 -0.94 -2.61 -7.23
CA GLU A 93 -1.04 -1.34 -7.94
C GLU A 93 -2.09 -0.47 -7.27
N LEU A 94 -1.71 0.72 -6.89
CA LEU A 94 -2.61 1.74 -6.37
C LEU A 94 -2.79 2.80 -7.45
N ARG A 95 -4.04 3.06 -7.83
CA ARG A 95 -4.39 4.12 -8.76
C ARG A 95 -5.26 5.14 -8.05
N LEU A 96 -4.98 6.40 -8.30
CA LEU A 96 -5.73 7.50 -7.73
C LEU A 96 -6.40 8.26 -8.85
N GLU A 97 -7.73 8.27 -8.85
CA GLU A 97 -8.54 8.96 -9.84
C GLU A 97 -9.18 10.18 -9.20
N PRO A 98 -9.04 11.36 -9.79
CA PRO A 98 -9.63 12.56 -9.21
C PRO A 98 -11.14 12.52 -9.33
N ARG A 99 -11.80 13.03 -8.29
CA ARG A 99 -13.26 13.14 -8.28
C ARG A 99 -13.62 14.52 -7.73
N GLY A 100 -13.52 15.51 -8.61
CA GLY A 100 -13.58 16.90 -8.17
C GLY A 100 -12.24 17.31 -7.54
N ASP A 101 -12.24 18.48 -6.92
CA ASP A 101 -11.01 19.06 -6.39
C ASP A 101 -10.59 18.51 -5.03
N ASP A 102 -11.53 17.92 -4.30
CA ASP A 102 -11.31 17.52 -2.91
C ASP A 102 -11.65 16.05 -2.64
N ARG A 103 -11.81 15.26 -3.69
CA ARG A 103 -12.11 13.83 -3.58
C ARG A 103 -11.24 13.02 -4.51
N THR A 104 -10.98 11.80 -4.12
CA THR A 104 -10.19 10.87 -4.91
C THR A 104 -10.80 9.47 -4.80
N VAL A 105 -10.92 8.77 -5.92
CA VAL A 105 -11.22 7.35 -5.88
C VAL A 105 -9.91 6.59 -5.94
N ALA A 106 -9.62 5.86 -4.87
CA ALA A 106 -8.45 4.99 -4.81
C ALA A 106 -8.86 3.58 -5.23
N VAL A 107 -8.12 3.02 -6.16
CA VAL A 107 -8.32 1.64 -6.64
C VAL A 107 -7.05 0.87 -6.32
N LEU A 108 -7.18 -0.18 -5.54
CA LEU A 108 -6.05 -1.03 -5.19
C LEU A 108 -6.29 -2.43 -5.73
N GLU A 109 -5.37 -2.89 -6.56
CA GLU A 109 -5.42 -4.21 -7.18
C GLU A 109 -4.21 -5.02 -6.73
N LEU A 110 -4.46 -6.25 -6.32
CA LEU A 110 -3.42 -7.20 -5.92
C LEU A 110 -3.46 -8.43 -6.80
N GLU A 111 -2.28 -8.96 -7.07
CA GLU A 111 -2.12 -10.21 -7.77
C GLU A 111 -1.12 -11.08 -7.00
N ALA A 112 -1.54 -12.29 -6.63
CA ALA A 112 -0.70 -13.22 -5.90
C ALA A 112 -1.19 -14.66 -6.12
N PRO A 113 -0.28 -15.65 -6.18
CA PRO A 113 -0.68 -17.03 -6.45
C PRO A 113 -1.47 -17.68 -5.31
N TRP A 114 -1.46 -17.08 -4.13
CA TRP A 114 -2.04 -17.66 -2.92
C TRP A 114 -3.19 -16.82 -2.33
N LEU A 115 -3.94 -16.12 -3.18
CA LEU A 115 -5.07 -15.33 -2.68
C LEU A 115 -6.22 -16.25 -2.27
N PHE A 116 -6.39 -16.41 -0.96
CA PHE A 116 -7.48 -17.17 -0.36
C PHE A 116 -8.21 -16.31 0.65
N GLY A 117 -9.44 -16.65 0.94
CA GLY A 117 -10.19 -16.23 2.09
C GLY A 117 -9.95 -14.79 2.54
N PHE A 118 -9.38 -14.63 3.70
CA PHE A 118 -9.14 -13.31 4.27
C PHE A 118 -8.15 -12.46 3.46
N SER A 119 -7.28 -13.09 2.69
CA SER A 119 -6.32 -12.36 1.85
C SER A 119 -7.00 -11.57 0.75
N ARG A 120 -8.19 -12.00 0.32
CA ARG A 120 -8.98 -11.26 -0.65
C ARG A 120 -9.52 -9.95 -0.09
N ALA A 121 -9.62 -9.85 1.23
CA ALA A 121 -10.05 -8.64 1.91
C ALA A 121 -8.91 -7.62 2.09
N LEU A 122 -7.68 -8.01 1.77
CA LEU A 122 -6.52 -7.15 1.98
C LEU A 122 -6.63 -5.80 1.27
N PRO A 123 -7.02 -5.72 -0.02
CA PRO A 123 -7.15 -4.42 -0.65
C PRO A 123 -8.17 -3.52 0.05
N ARG A 124 -9.30 -4.07 0.43
CA ARG A 124 -10.33 -3.30 1.12
C ARG A 124 -9.85 -2.84 2.50
N ARG A 125 -9.12 -3.69 3.22
CA ARG A 125 -8.58 -3.33 4.52
C ARG A 125 -7.54 -2.22 4.41
N ALA A 126 -6.68 -2.29 3.42
CA ALA A 126 -5.69 -1.26 3.17
C ALA A 126 -6.35 0.07 2.85
N LEU A 127 -7.35 0.07 1.96
CA LEU A 127 -8.05 1.30 1.60
C LEU A 127 -8.88 1.85 2.77
N THR A 128 -9.40 0.99 3.64
CA THR A 128 -10.10 1.45 4.84
C THR A 128 -9.16 2.22 5.76
N ARG A 129 -7.95 1.72 5.94
CA ARG A 129 -6.93 2.43 6.73
C ARG A 129 -6.53 3.74 6.07
N LEU A 130 -6.33 3.70 4.76
CA LEU A 130 -5.96 4.91 4.02
C LEU A 130 -7.06 5.98 4.12
N TYR A 131 -8.32 5.56 4.01
CA TYR A 131 -9.45 6.44 4.19
C TYR A 131 -9.42 7.12 5.56
N ALA A 132 -9.22 6.33 6.62
CA ALA A 132 -9.20 6.86 7.98
C ALA A 132 -8.06 7.86 8.19
N LEU A 133 -6.90 7.59 7.62
CA LEU A 133 -5.75 8.48 7.73
C LEU A 133 -5.97 9.79 6.98
N CYS A 134 -6.51 9.71 5.77
CA CYS A 134 -6.84 10.90 4.99
C CYS A 134 -7.91 11.74 5.67
N GLN A 135 -8.90 11.09 6.26
CA GLN A 135 -9.97 11.78 6.97
C GLN A 135 -9.43 12.51 8.20
N THR A 136 -8.54 11.88 8.96
CA THR A 136 -7.92 12.49 10.11
C THR A 136 -7.11 13.72 9.72
N ALA A 137 -6.35 13.63 8.67
CA ALA A 137 -5.55 14.74 8.17
C ALA A 137 -6.41 15.89 7.67
N ALA A 138 -7.53 15.59 7.00
CA ALA A 138 -8.44 16.59 6.46
C ALA A 138 -9.40 17.16 7.50
N GLY A 139 -9.68 16.40 8.54
CA GLY A 139 -10.67 16.75 9.56
C GLY A 139 -10.16 17.65 10.66
N LEU A 140 -8.94 18.11 10.53
CA LEU A 140 -8.35 19.06 11.46
C LEU A 140 -8.76 20.50 11.11
#